data_f7f4ce4a77b6c4b5631863f90771a1df
#
_entry.id   f7f4ce4a77b6c4b5631863f90771a1df
#
_cell.length_a   1.000
_cell.length_b   1.000
_cell.length_c   1.000
_cell.angle_alpha   90.00
_cell.angle_beta   90.00
_cell.angle_gamma   90.00
#
_symmetry.space_group_name_H-M   'P 1'
#
loop_
_entity.id
_entity.type
_entity.pdbx_description
1 polymer ?
#
loop_
_entity_poly.entity_id
_entity_poly.type
_entity_poly.pdbx_seq_one_letter_code
_entity_poly.pdbx_strand_id
1 'polypeptide(L)'
;MTEKDLLNGKRILIVDDEPDVLETLAELLPMCDVVKASTFEAAEEAMNSRNFDIAVLDIMGVNGYRLLEIAKGKNVTAVMLTAHALSVKDTKKSYLKGAASFIPKDEMTNIVTLLNDVIEARSKGKSTWRRWWDRLGWYYDNRFGPDWKYSDKEFWDNILQKKDT
;
A
#
# COMPACT_ATOMS: atom_id res chain seq x y z
N MET A 1 -0.52 18.09 16.29
CA MET A 1 -1.31 17.08 15.58
C MET A 1 -0.65 15.74 15.68
N THR A 2 -1.38 14.72 16.08
CA THR A 2 -0.85 13.35 16.11
C THR A 2 -0.93 12.72 14.72
N GLU A 3 -0.18 11.65 14.51
CA GLU A 3 -0.21 10.91 13.23
C GLU A 3 -1.62 10.45 12.86
N LYS A 4 -2.45 10.08 13.85
CA LYS A 4 -3.82 9.62 13.62
C LYS A 4 -4.69 10.67 12.93
N ASP A 5 -4.38 11.93 13.15
CA ASP A 5 -5.18 13.02 12.59
C ASP A 5 -5.07 13.12 11.07
N LEU A 6 -4.00 12.60 10.50
CA LEU A 6 -3.81 12.61 9.04
C LEU A 6 -4.82 11.72 8.33
N LEU A 7 -5.30 10.67 8.98
CA LEU A 7 -6.27 9.75 8.41
C LEU A 7 -7.72 10.13 8.67
N ASN A 8 -7.98 11.07 9.59
CA ASN A 8 -9.34 11.43 9.94
C ASN A 8 -10.12 11.92 8.73
N GLY A 9 -11.25 11.27 8.45
CA GLY A 9 -12.14 11.65 7.36
C GLY A 9 -11.67 11.25 5.97
N LYS A 10 -10.51 10.60 5.86
CA LYS A 10 -10.02 10.14 4.55
C LYS A 10 -10.91 9.03 4.03
N ARG A 11 -11.20 9.07 2.72
CA ARG A 11 -11.97 8.02 2.07
C ARG A 11 -11.03 6.98 1.50
N ILE A 12 -11.20 5.74 1.97
CA ILE A 12 -10.29 4.64 1.64
C ILE A 12 -11.08 3.50 1.02
N LEU A 13 -10.66 3.06 -0.15
CA LEU A 13 -11.19 1.87 -0.79
C LEU A 13 -10.30 0.69 -0.39
N ILE A 14 -10.90 -0.37 0.11
CA ILE A 14 -10.20 -1.60 0.47
C ILE A 14 -10.70 -2.71 -0.43
N VAL A 15 -9.79 -3.38 -1.14
CA VAL A 15 -10.13 -4.42 -2.11
C VAL A 15 -9.40 -5.71 -1.78
N ASP A 16 -10.16 -6.76 -1.46
CA ASP A 16 -9.63 -8.08 -1.15
C ASP A 16 -10.75 -9.09 -1.31
N ASP A 17 -10.47 -10.26 -1.85
CA ASP A 17 -11.48 -11.30 -2.01
C ASP A 17 -11.73 -12.09 -0.73
N GLU A 18 -10.93 -11.88 0.32
CA GLU A 18 -11.11 -12.50 1.64
C GLU A 18 -11.96 -11.59 2.54
N PRO A 19 -13.20 -11.99 2.90
CA PRO A 19 -14.04 -11.14 3.75
C PRO A 19 -13.43 -10.78 5.09
N ASP A 20 -12.67 -11.70 5.68
CA ASP A 20 -12.04 -11.47 6.98
C ASP A 20 -11.01 -10.33 6.92
N VAL A 21 -10.30 -10.21 5.80
CA VAL A 21 -9.33 -9.12 5.60
C VAL A 21 -10.06 -7.78 5.50
N LEU A 22 -11.15 -7.72 4.74
CA LEU A 22 -11.95 -6.51 4.62
C LEU A 22 -12.49 -6.05 5.98
N GLU A 23 -13.01 -6.98 6.77
CA GLU A 23 -13.54 -6.68 8.09
C GLU A 23 -12.45 -6.18 9.04
N THR A 24 -11.31 -6.87 9.06
CA THR A 24 -10.19 -6.50 9.93
C THR A 24 -9.67 -5.10 9.60
N LEU A 25 -9.48 -4.81 8.32
CA LEU A 25 -9.00 -3.49 7.91
C LEU A 25 -10.00 -2.39 8.25
N ALA A 26 -11.30 -2.64 8.03
CA ALA A 26 -12.33 -1.67 8.37
C ALA A 26 -12.34 -1.38 9.88
N GLU A 27 -12.17 -2.40 10.72
CA GLU A 27 -12.10 -2.24 12.17
C GLU A 27 -10.86 -1.45 12.60
N LEU A 28 -9.75 -1.58 11.89
CA LEU A 28 -8.51 -0.86 12.18
C LEU A 28 -8.55 0.61 11.75
N LEU A 29 -9.52 0.97 10.92
CA LEU A 29 -9.62 2.32 10.33
C LEU A 29 -10.95 3.01 10.67
N PRO A 30 -11.36 3.05 11.96
CA PRO A 30 -12.65 3.64 12.32
C PRO A 30 -12.71 5.15 12.09
N MET A 31 -11.55 5.82 11.98
CA MET A 31 -11.47 7.26 11.72
C MET A 31 -11.66 7.61 10.25
N CYS A 32 -11.71 6.61 9.38
CA CYS A 32 -11.80 6.82 7.93
C CYS A 32 -13.20 6.48 7.41
N ASP A 33 -13.52 7.02 6.22
CA ASP A 33 -14.69 6.61 5.45
C ASP A 33 -14.25 5.43 4.57
N VAL A 34 -14.54 4.21 5.02
CA VAL A 34 -14.07 2.98 4.36
C VAL A 34 -15.14 2.41 3.44
N VAL A 35 -14.75 2.13 2.20
CA VAL A 35 -15.57 1.39 1.24
C VAL A 35 -14.86 0.06 0.94
N LYS A 36 -15.60 -1.04 1.05
CA LYS A 36 -15.07 -2.39 0.84
C LYS A 36 -15.53 -2.92 -0.51
N ALA A 37 -14.61 -3.58 -1.22
CA ALA A 37 -14.93 -4.26 -2.47
C ALA A 37 -14.24 -5.63 -2.47
N SER A 38 -14.97 -6.67 -2.84
CA SER A 38 -14.45 -8.04 -2.83
C SER A 38 -14.11 -8.57 -4.23
N THR A 39 -14.36 -7.77 -5.27
CA THR A 39 -14.10 -8.16 -6.66
C THR A 39 -13.48 -6.99 -7.42
N PHE A 40 -12.83 -7.32 -8.53
CA PHE A 40 -12.30 -6.31 -9.44
C PHE A 40 -13.39 -5.34 -9.91
N GLU A 41 -14.53 -5.91 -10.34
CA GLU A 41 -15.64 -5.14 -10.91
C GLU A 41 -16.23 -4.16 -9.89
N ALA A 42 -16.40 -4.60 -8.66
CA ALA A 42 -16.90 -3.73 -7.59
C ALA A 42 -15.91 -2.60 -7.28
N ALA A 43 -14.62 -2.92 -7.28
CA ALA A 43 -13.57 -1.92 -7.04
C ALA A 43 -13.51 -0.90 -8.17
N GLU A 44 -13.58 -1.35 -9.41
CA GLU A 44 -13.57 -0.47 -10.58
C GLU A 44 -14.76 0.46 -10.55
N GLU A 45 -15.95 -0.07 -10.28
CA GLU A 45 -17.17 0.73 -10.18
C GLU A 45 -17.07 1.78 -9.07
N ALA A 46 -16.54 1.39 -7.91
CA ALA A 46 -16.35 2.31 -6.80
C ALA A 46 -15.43 3.47 -7.20
N MET A 47 -14.31 3.18 -7.85
CA MET A 47 -13.37 4.22 -8.29
C MET A 47 -13.93 5.10 -9.39
N ASN A 48 -14.87 4.58 -10.20
CA ASN A 48 -15.51 5.38 -11.24
C ASN A 48 -16.61 6.29 -10.69
N SER A 49 -17.24 5.91 -9.58
CA SER A 49 -18.38 6.65 -9.03
C SER A 49 -18.07 7.53 -7.84
N ARG A 50 -16.90 7.35 -7.20
CA ARG A 50 -16.52 8.11 -6.00
C ARG A 50 -15.05 8.50 -6.07
N ASN A 51 -14.69 9.52 -5.30
CA ASN A 51 -13.30 9.94 -5.13
C ASN A 51 -12.72 9.30 -3.87
N PHE A 52 -11.52 8.75 -3.99
CA PHE A 52 -10.81 8.16 -2.88
C PHE A 52 -9.46 8.85 -2.65
N ASP A 53 -9.06 8.92 -1.40
CA ASP A 53 -7.73 9.40 -1.04
C ASP A 53 -6.70 8.27 -1.18
N ILE A 54 -7.09 7.06 -0.77
CA ILE A 54 -6.22 5.89 -0.77
C ILE A 54 -7.01 4.67 -1.25
N ALA A 55 -6.34 3.78 -1.97
CA ALA A 55 -6.85 2.44 -2.26
C ALA A 55 -5.86 1.41 -1.74
N VAL A 56 -6.35 0.47 -0.92
CA VAL A 56 -5.56 -0.67 -0.43
C VAL A 56 -5.98 -1.88 -1.25
N LEU A 57 -5.05 -2.43 -2.02
CA LEU A 57 -5.35 -3.39 -3.09
C LEU A 57 -4.64 -4.71 -2.86
N ASP A 58 -5.40 -5.81 -2.76
CA ASP A 58 -4.83 -7.15 -2.79
C ASP A 58 -4.33 -7.43 -4.21
N ILE A 59 -3.16 -8.08 -4.33
CA ILE A 59 -2.58 -8.38 -5.64
C ILE A 59 -3.31 -9.52 -6.33
N MET A 60 -3.50 -10.63 -5.59
CA MET A 60 -4.14 -11.83 -6.12
C MET A 60 -5.63 -11.81 -5.84
N GLY A 61 -6.41 -12.49 -6.68
CA GLY A 61 -7.85 -12.65 -6.45
C GLY A 61 -8.71 -11.52 -6.96
N VAL A 62 -8.20 -10.30 -7.02
CA VAL A 62 -8.94 -9.12 -7.48
C VAL A 62 -8.23 -8.37 -8.61
N ASN A 63 -7.18 -8.95 -9.18
CA ASN A 63 -6.37 -8.33 -10.22
C ASN A 63 -5.83 -6.96 -9.76
N GLY A 64 -5.08 -7.00 -8.67
CA GLY A 64 -4.61 -5.80 -7.98
C GLY A 64 -3.74 -4.88 -8.84
N TYR A 65 -2.92 -5.44 -9.74
CA TYR A 65 -2.07 -4.60 -10.61
C TYR A 65 -2.89 -3.78 -11.60
N ARG A 66 -3.98 -4.34 -12.11
CA ARG A 66 -4.86 -3.57 -12.99
C ARG A 66 -5.60 -2.49 -12.22
N LEU A 67 -6.03 -2.79 -11.00
CA LEU A 67 -6.62 -1.78 -10.12
C LEU A 67 -5.62 -0.67 -9.79
N LEU A 68 -4.35 -1.02 -9.62
CA LEU A 68 -3.28 -0.04 -9.41
C LEU A 68 -3.18 0.92 -10.60
N GLU A 69 -3.25 0.42 -11.82
CA GLU A 69 -3.24 1.26 -13.01
C GLU A 69 -4.42 2.21 -13.05
N ILE A 70 -5.60 1.72 -12.70
CA ILE A 70 -6.82 2.55 -12.64
C ILE A 70 -6.69 3.63 -11.58
N ALA A 71 -6.22 3.26 -10.38
CA ALA A 71 -6.02 4.20 -9.29
C ALA A 71 -5.04 5.31 -9.69
N LYS A 72 -3.93 4.93 -10.32
CA LYS A 72 -2.94 5.89 -10.79
C LYS A 72 -3.53 6.89 -11.79
N GLY A 73 -4.34 6.41 -12.72
CA GLY A 73 -5.01 7.25 -13.72
C GLY A 73 -6.01 8.23 -13.08
N LYS A 74 -6.49 7.95 -11.89
CA LYS A 74 -7.44 8.79 -11.16
C LYS A 74 -6.79 9.60 -10.03
N ASN A 75 -5.47 9.56 -9.92
CA ASN A 75 -4.71 10.20 -8.85
C ASN A 75 -5.09 9.69 -7.45
N VAL A 76 -5.46 8.42 -7.35
CA VAL A 76 -5.69 7.75 -6.07
C VAL A 76 -4.37 7.14 -5.62
N THR A 77 -3.97 7.41 -4.39
CA THR A 77 -2.77 6.83 -3.81
C THR A 77 -3.03 5.35 -3.52
N ALA A 78 -2.29 4.46 -4.15
CA ALA A 78 -2.49 3.03 -4.03
C ALA A 78 -1.41 2.37 -3.19
N VAL A 79 -1.83 1.47 -2.32
CA VAL A 79 -0.97 0.66 -1.46
C VAL A 79 -1.32 -0.80 -1.73
N MET A 80 -0.31 -1.63 -2.00
CA MET A 80 -0.53 -3.06 -2.24
C MET A 80 -0.49 -3.82 -0.92
N LEU A 81 -1.37 -4.81 -0.78
CA LEU A 81 -1.47 -5.66 0.40
C LEU A 81 -1.51 -7.11 -0.06
N THR A 82 -0.66 -7.97 0.48
CA THR A 82 -0.63 -9.35 -0.01
C THR A 82 -0.10 -10.37 0.99
N ALA A 83 -0.61 -11.59 0.89
CA ALA A 83 -0.03 -12.77 1.51
C ALA A 83 0.52 -13.71 0.41
N HIS A 84 -0.29 -13.94 -0.62
CA HIS A 84 0.03 -14.96 -1.64
C HIS A 84 1.09 -14.52 -2.64
N ALA A 85 1.13 -13.23 -2.95
CA ALA A 85 2.12 -12.67 -3.86
C ALA A 85 3.27 -11.98 -3.13
N LEU A 86 3.51 -12.34 -1.87
CA LEU A 86 4.58 -11.74 -1.08
C LEU A 86 5.93 -12.24 -1.59
N SER A 87 6.62 -11.39 -2.34
CA SER A 87 7.94 -11.68 -2.89
C SER A 87 8.68 -10.37 -3.15
N VAL A 88 10.00 -10.46 -3.23
CA VAL A 88 10.84 -9.32 -3.60
C VAL A 88 10.49 -8.86 -5.01
N LYS A 89 10.24 -9.81 -5.90
CA LYS A 89 9.87 -9.52 -7.29
C LYS A 89 8.58 -8.72 -7.39
N ASP A 90 7.54 -9.11 -6.65
CA ASP A 90 6.27 -8.39 -6.67
C ASP A 90 6.37 -7.04 -5.95
N THR A 91 7.20 -6.94 -4.93
CA THR A 91 7.48 -5.66 -4.28
C THR A 91 8.09 -4.68 -5.28
N LYS A 92 9.09 -5.11 -6.01
CA LYS A 92 9.74 -4.32 -7.05
C LYS A 92 8.77 -3.93 -8.15
N LYS A 93 7.95 -4.89 -8.61
CA LYS A 93 6.93 -4.64 -9.63
C LYS A 93 5.93 -3.59 -9.18
N SER A 94 5.48 -3.67 -7.93
CA SER A 94 4.54 -2.70 -7.36
C SER A 94 5.15 -1.29 -7.33
N TYR A 95 6.41 -1.18 -6.93
CA TYR A 95 7.13 0.10 -6.97
C TYR A 95 7.16 0.66 -8.39
N LEU A 96 7.56 -0.15 -9.36
CA LEU A 96 7.70 0.27 -10.75
C LEU A 96 6.36 0.69 -11.38
N LYS A 97 5.27 0.10 -10.93
CA LYS A 97 3.92 0.42 -11.43
C LYS A 97 3.27 1.58 -10.68
N GLY A 98 3.96 2.17 -9.72
CA GLY A 98 3.52 3.40 -9.08
C GLY A 98 2.77 3.24 -7.76
N ALA A 99 2.81 2.05 -7.14
CA ALA A 99 2.27 1.89 -5.79
C ALA A 99 3.09 2.73 -4.80
N ALA A 100 2.43 3.27 -3.79
CA ALA A 100 3.09 4.06 -2.76
C ALA A 100 3.72 3.21 -1.66
N SER A 101 3.26 1.96 -1.52
CA SER A 101 3.77 1.03 -0.51
C SER A 101 3.35 -0.39 -0.84
N PHE A 102 3.95 -1.35 -0.15
CA PHE A 102 3.66 -2.76 -0.33
C PHE A 102 3.67 -3.41 1.06
N ILE A 103 2.51 -3.89 1.51
CA ILE A 103 2.32 -4.31 2.89
C ILE A 103 2.04 -5.82 2.94
N PRO A 104 2.89 -6.60 3.64
CA PRO A 104 2.56 -7.99 3.92
C PRO A 104 1.31 -8.06 4.80
N LYS A 105 0.41 -9.01 4.54
CA LYS A 105 -0.80 -9.17 5.37
C LYS A 105 -0.47 -9.45 6.82
N ASP A 106 0.68 -10.06 7.10
CA ASP A 106 1.16 -10.27 8.47
C ASP A 106 1.36 -8.96 9.23
N GLU A 107 1.57 -7.85 8.52
CA GLU A 107 1.79 -6.53 9.11
C GLU A 107 0.57 -5.62 9.02
N MET A 108 -0.58 -6.18 8.67
CA MET A 108 -1.82 -5.44 8.47
C MET A 108 -2.31 -4.74 9.75
N THR A 109 -1.95 -5.25 10.93
CA THR A 109 -2.31 -4.59 12.18
C THR A 109 -1.63 -3.23 12.36
N ASN A 110 -0.57 -2.96 11.61
CA ASN A 110 0.14 -1.69 11.60
C ASN A 110 -0.36 -0.75 10.51
N ILE A 111 -1.52 -1.02 9.92
CA ILE A 111 -2.02 -0.27 8.76
C ILE A 111 -2.13 1.23 9.02
N VAL A 112 -2.54 1.63 10.22
CA VAL A 112 -2.68 3.06 10.56
C VAL A 112 -1.34 3.77 10.43
N THR A 113 -0.29 3.21 11.03
CA THR A 113 1.06 3.78 10.96
C THR A 113 1.57 3.82 9.53
N LEU A 114 1.37 2.73 8.78
CA LEU A 114 1.86 2.63 7.40
C LEU A 114 1.15 3.61 6.46
N LEU A 115 -0.16 3.77 6.61
CA LEU A 115 -0.90 4.74 5.79
C LEU A 115 -0.58 6.19 6.20
N ASN A 116 -0.38 6.45 7.49
CA ASN A 116 0.06 7.77 7.92
C ASN A 116 1.41 8.15 7.32
N ASP A 117 2.34 7.19 7.26
CA ASP A 117 3.65 7.43 6.63
C ASP A 117 3.49 7.83 5.15
N VAL A 118 2.59 7.15 4.44
CA VAL A 118 2.33 7.43 3.03
C VAL A 118 1.75 8.84 2.86
N ILE A 119 0.73 9.18 3.63
CA ILE A 119 0.08 10.49 3.55
C ILE A 119 1.06 11.60 3.91
N GLU A 120 1.80 11.42 4.99
CA GLU A 120 2.75 12.43 5.44
C GLU A 120 3.85 12.66 4.40
N ALA A 121 4.42 11.58 3.87
CA ALA A 121 5.47 11.68 2.87
C ALA A 121 4.97 12.41 1.62
N ARG A 122 3.78 12.06 1.15
CA ARG A 122 3.21 12.71 -0.03
C ARG A 122 2.89 14.18 0.20
N SER A 123 2.37 14.52 1.37
CA SER A 123 2.05 15.91 1.69
C SER A 123 3.29 16.78 1.77
N LYS A 124 4.44 16.19 2.08
CA LYS A 124 5.71 16.91 2.17
C LYS A 124 6.57 16.76 0.92
N GLY A 125 6.07 16.11 -0.13
CA GLY A 125 6.84 15.85 -1.34
C GLY A 125 7.99 14.87 -1.13
N LYS A 126 7.88 13.98 -0.13
CA LYS A 126 8.94 13.04 0.23
C LYS A 126 8.66 11.64 -0.28
N SER A 127 9.69 10.80 -0.31
CA SER A 127 9.60 9.43 -0.79
C SER A 127 8.80 8.55 0.17
N THR A 128 7.71 7.96 -0.33
CA THR A 128 6.94 6.97 0.44
C THR A 128 7.72 5.68 0.63
N TRP A 129 8.55 5.31 -0.35
CA TRP A 129 9.30 4.06 -0.31
C TRP A 129 10.49 4.12 0.64
N ARG A 130 11.04 5.31 0.91
CA ARG A 130 12.03 5.49 1.96
C ARG A 130 11.42 5.16 3.32
N ARG A 131 10.19 5.65 3.57
CA ARG A 131 9.43 5.31 4.78
C ARG A 131 9.13 3.82 4.84
N TRP A 132 8.75 3.22 3.72
CA TRP A 132 8.52 1.78 3.62
C TRP A 132 9.76 1.00 4.07
N TRP A 133 10.92 1.39 3.57
CA TRP A 133 12.18 0.72 3.94
C TRP A 133 12.42 0.81 5.44
N ASP A 134 12.24 1.99 6.02
CA ASP A 134 12.45 2.18 7.45
C ASP A 134 11.51 1.33 8.31
N ARG A 135 10.27 1.12 7.84
CA ARG A 135 9.26 0.35 8.57
C ARG A 135 9.34 -1.14 8.33
N LEU A 136 9.61 -1.59 7.11
CA LEU A 136 9.46 -2.97 6.71
C LEU A 136 10.74 -3.66 6.24
N GLY A 137 11.86 -2.96 6.21
CA GLY A 137 13.13 -3.58 5.82
C GLY A 137 13.50 -4.75 6.71
N TRP A 138 13.28 -4.65 8.03
CA TRP A 138 13.52 -5.73 8.97
C TRP A 138 12.67 -6.98 8.66
N TYR A 139 11.44 -6.77 8.26
CA TYR A 139 10.53 -7.86 7.89
C TYR A 139 11.09 -8.64 6.71
N TYR A 140 11.59 -7.92 5.71
CA TYR A 140 12.18 -8.52 4.52
C TYR A 140 13.47 -9.26 4.86
N ASP A 141 14.31 -8.72 5.74
CA ASP A 141 15.51 -9.41 6.23
C ASP A 141 15.15 -10.74 6.87
N ASN A 142 14.11 -10.75 7.70
CA ASN A 142 13.67 -11.97 8.38
C ASN A 142 12.99 -12.97 7.45
N ARG A 143 12.23 -12.47 6.46
CA ARG A 143 11.43 -13.32 5.57
C ARG A 143 12.25 -13.92 4.44
N PHE A 144 13.17 -13.17 3.88
CA PHE A 144 13.93 -13.54 2.67
C PHE A 144 15.43 -13.71 2.93
N GLY A 145 15.89 -13.49 4.16
CA GLY A 145 17.31 -13.48 4.52
C GLY A 145 17.93 -12.08 4.34
N PRO A 146 18.97 -11.74 5.11
CA PRO A 146 19.52 -10.37 5.09
C PRO A 146 20.14 -9.96 3.76
N ASP A 147 20.41 -10.92 2.88
CA ASP A 147 21.03 -10.64 1.58
C ASP A 147 20.01 -10.43 0.44
N TRP A 148 18.72 -10.41 0.75
CA TRP A 148 17.66 -10.32 -0.26
C TRP A 148 17.82 -9.14 -1.23
N LYS A 149 18.37 -8.03 -0.74
CA LYS A 149 18.53 -6.81 -1.54
C LYS A 149 19.74 -6.86 -2.48
N TYR A 150 20.68 -7.77 -2.25
CA TYR A 150 21.92 -7.82 -3.03
C TYR A 150 21.74 -8.39 -4.42
N SER A 151 20.67 -9.13 -4.68
CA SER A 151 20.39 -9.65 -6.03
C SER A 151 20.08 -8.52 -7.01
N ASP A 152 19.67 -7.35 -6.50
CA ASP A 152 19.43 -6.15 -7.32
C ASP A 152 19.80 -4.92 -6.50
N LYS A 153 21.05 -4.86 -6.11
CA LYS A 153 21.57 -3.81 -5.21
C LYS A 153 21.36 -2.41 -5.79
N GLU A 154 21.58 -2.26 -7.08
CA GLU A 154 21.44 -0.95 -7.73
C GLU A 154 20.01 -0.42 -7.61
N PHE A 155 19.03 -1.28 -7.81
CA PHE A 155 17.62 -0.89 -7.68
C PHE A 155 17.30 -0.41 -6.27
N TRP A 156 17.69 -1.20 -5.25
CA TRP A 156 17.38 -0.85 -3.86
C TRP A 156 18.17 0.36 -3.36
N ASP A 157 19.42 0.49 -3.78
CA ASP A 157 20.21 1.66 -3.45
C ASP A 157 19.60 2.93 -4.04
N ASN A 158 19.06 2.86 -5.25
CA ASN A 158 18.39 4.01 -5.86
C ASN A 158 17.17 4.45 -5.06
N ILE A 159 16.39 3.50 -4.52
CA ILE A 159 15.25 3.83 -3.66
C ILE A 159 15.72 4.56 -2.41
N LEU A 160 16.81 4.07 -1.78
CA LEU A 160 17.32 4.63 -0.53
C LEU A 160 18.02 5.98 -0.73
N GLN A 161 18.64 6.18 -1.88
CA GLN A 161 19.37 7.41 -2.19
C GLN A 161 18.48 8.47 -2.81
N LYS A 162 17.27 8.10 -3.24
CA LYS A 162 16.36 9.05 -3.81
C LYS A 162 16.04 10.11 -2.75
N LYS A 163 16.48 11.33 -2.99
CA LYS A 163 16.34 12.39 -2.02
C LYS A 163 14.89 12.76 -1.84
N ASP A 164 14.53 13.02 -0.60
CA ASP A 164 13.27 13.63 -0.26
C ASP A 164 13.26 15.05 -0.81
N THR A 165 12.30 15.35 -1.65
CA THR A 165 12.18 16.69 -2.24
C THR A 165 10.83 17.30 -1.97
#